data_48b1bdf7ec82d32892e6276f8633e299
#
_entry.id   48b1bdf7ec82d32892e6276f8633e299
#
_cell.length_a   1.000
_cell.length_b   1.000
_cell.length_c   1.000
_cell.angle_alpha   90.00
_cell.angle_beta   90.00
_cell.angle_gamma   90.00
#
_symmetry.space_group_name_H-M   'P 1'
#
loop_
_entity.id
_entity.type
_entity.pdbx_description
1 polymer ?
#
loop_
_entity_poly.entity_id
_entity_poly.type
_entity_poly.pdbx_seq_one_letter_code
_entity_poly.pdbx_strand_id
1 'polypeptide(L)'
;MPENQRKLLVTSALPYANGPIHIGHLVEYLQTDIWVRFQRSVGNKCTYVCASDAHGTPVMLRARDEGIEPEKIVERYREEHQRDFAAFHIGFDNYHSTHSDENRELVEDIYAKLVENDLVETRTIKQAFDEEAGMFLPDRFLRGTCPVCGAEDQYGDNCESCGATYSTSELKDRKSILSDTTPVERDSEHLFFRLGQFTDILQEWTHSGTLDDAISKKLDEWFDAGLQDWDISRDAPYFGFRIPGTEDKYFYVWLDAPVGYLASFLNLCERRDDLDFDEYFAADSTAELYHFIGKDIVYFHTLFWPAVLEGAGYRKPTKVFAHGFLTVNGQKMSKSRGTFVSAANWLDHLDPECLRYYYAGKLSPGIEDIDLNLDDFIAKSNSDLVGKLVNIASRCAGFIVRGYEGKLDAKLERPELYTRFVDSGEKIATHYERREYSRAMRLIMQLADQANQYIDERKPWVLAKDDATAAEVQAVCTQGLNLFRILMIYLTPVLPAMAEKAAVFLNADVSDWHSRSDALL
;
A
#
# COMPACT_ATOMS: atom_id res chain seq x y z
N MET A 1 -26.29 -15.32 4.50
CA MET A 1 -25.22 -14.32 4.64
C MET A 1 -25.69 -13.33 5.69
N PRO A 2 -24.85 -12.80 6.57
CA PRO A 2 -25.27 -11.71 7.44
C PRO A 2 -25.77 -10.55 6.58
N GLU A 3 -26.89 -9.95 6.92
CA GLU A 3 -27.61 -8.93 6.14
C GLU A 3 -26.80 -7.65 5.86
N ASN A 4 -25.52 -7.58 6.24
CA ASN A 4 -24.69 -6.37 6.14
C ASN A 4 -23.21 -6.64 5.77
N GLN A 5 -22.94 -7.73 5.03
CA GLN A 5 -21.58 -8.02 4.60
C GLN A 5 -21.16 -7.08 3.45
N ARG A 6 -20.13 -6.25 3.68
CA ARG A 6 -19.57 -5.37 2.65
C ARG A 6 -18.75 -6.18 1.64
N LYS A 7 -18.80 -5.76 0.36
CA LYS A 7 -17.94 -6.26 -0.71
C LYS A 7 -16.89 -5.18 -1.02
N LEU A 8 -15.64 -5.51 -0.79
CA LEU A 8 -14.53 -4.57 -0.84
C LEU A 8 -13.50 -5.04 -1.86
N LEU A 9 -13.13 -4.18 -2.79
CA LEU A 9 -11.94 -4.33 -3.63
C LEU A 9 -10.90 -3.30 -3.18
N VAL A 10 -9.72 -3.77 -2.82
CA VAL A 10 -8.64 -2.95 -2.29
C VAL A 10 -7.42 -3.09 -3.18
N THR A 11 -6.78 -1.97 -3.46
CA THR A 11 -5.54 -1.91 -4.24
C THR A 11 -4.48 -1.10 -3.50
N SER A 12 -3.21 -1.42 -3.75
CA SER A 12 -2.08 -0.54 -3.48
C SER A 12 -1.51 -0.02 -4.78
N ALA A 13 -0.86 1.14 -4.77
CA ALA A 13 -0.15 1.65 -5.93
C ALA A 13 0.83 0.60 -6.48
N LEU A 14 0.92 0.53 -7.80
CA LEU A 14 1.73 -0.48 -8.46
C LEU A 14 3.21 -0.16 -8.31
N PRO A 15 4.04 -1.06 -7.77
CA PRO A 15 5.47 -0.83 -7.71
C PRO A 15 6.08 -0.91 -9.10
N TYR A 16 6.96 0.04 -9.41
CA TYR A 16 7.59 0.10 -10.72
C TYR A 16 8.63 -1.02 -10.90
N ALA A 17 8.50 -1.79 -11.98
CA ALA A 17 9.30 -3.00 -12.23
C ALA A 17 10.73 -2.68 -12.73
N ASN A 18 11.42 -1.72 -12.12
CA ASN A 18 12.78 -1.32 -12.48
C ASN A 18 13.78 -1.40 -11.33
N GLY A 19 13.38 -1.89 -10.17
CA GLY A 19 14.24 -1.98 -8.99
C GLY A 19 13.62 -2.79 -7.85
N PRO A 20 14.43 -3.13 -6.83
CA PRO A 20 13.96 -3.90 -5.68
C PRO A 20 13.02 -3.08 -4.81
N ILE A 21 12.15 -3.78 -4.08
CA ILE A 21 11.36 -3.20 -3.00
C ILE A 21 12.29 -2.73 -1.88
N HIS A 22 11.99 -1.58 -1.28
CA HIS A 22 12.67 -1.07 -0.10
C HIS A 22 11.66 -0.79 1.02
N ILE A 23 12.16 -0.60 2.23
CA ILE A 23 11.31 -0.40 3.43
C ILE A 23 10.36 0.79 3.33
N GLY A 24 10.66 1.79 2.49
CA GLY A 24 9.74 2.91 2.20
C GLY A 24 8.51 2.49 1.40
N HIS A 25 8.68 1.61 0.41
CA HIS A 25 7.53 1.02 -0.30
C HIS A 25 6.64 0.22 0.66
N LEU A 26 7.25 -0.49 1.62
CA LEU A 26 6.51 -1.31 2.59
C LEU A 26 5.56 -0.50 3.48
N VAL A 27 5.72 0.81 3.61
CA VAL A 27 4.75 1.66 4.34
C VAL A 27 3.36 1.51 3.74
N GLU A 28 3.26 1.54 2.41
CA GLU A 28 1.99 1.40 1.71
C GLU A 28 1.41 -0.01 1.84
N TYR A 29 2.19 -1.00 1.47
CA TYR A 29 1.69 -2.37 1.40
C TYR A 29 1.36 -2.96 2.78
N LEU A 30 2.11 -2.60 3.81
CA LEU A 30 1.84 -3.07 5.18
C LEU A 30 0.56 -2.43 5.75
N GLN A 31 0.36 -1.12 5.57
CA GLN A 31 -0.87 -0.49 6.04
C GLN A 31 -2.11 -1.02 5.30
N THR A 32 -1.98 -1.29 4.00
CA THR A 32 -3.07 -1.86 3.20
C THR A 32 -3.40 -3.28 3.65
N ASP A 33 -2.39 -4.14 3.80
CA ASP A 33 -2.56 -5.52 4.27
C ASP A 33 -3.17 -5.57 5.68
N ILE A 34 -2.76 -4.68 6.59
CA ILE A 34 -3.36 -4.56 7.93
C ILE A 34 -4.85 -4.24 7.82
N TRP A 35 -5.22 -3.28 6.96
CA TRP A 35 -6.63 -2.92 6.77
C TRP A 35 -7.44 -4.07 6.16
N VAL A 36 -6.91 -4.72 5.14
CA VAL A 36 -7.54 -5.88 4.47
C VAL A 36 -7.75 -7.03 5.47
N ARG A 37 -6.73 -7.38 6.25
CA ARG A 37 -6.84 -8.43 7.28
C ARG A 37 -7.89 -8.09 8.34
N PHE A 38 -7.94 -6.83 8.76
CA PHE A 38 -8.98 -6.37 9.67
C PHE A 38 -10.37 -6.53 9.02
N GLN A 39 -10.58 -6.09 7.77
CA GLN A 39 -11.87 -6.23 7.10
C GLN A 39 -12.32 -7.70 7.00
N ARG A 40 -11.39 -8.59 6.69
CA ARG A 40 -11.67 -10.03 6.64
C ARG A 40 -12.01 -10.60 8.02
N SER A 41 -11.30 -10.18 9.06
CA SER A 41 -11.53 -10.66 10.43
C SER A 41 -12.90 -10.27 10.98
N VAL A 42 -13.45 -9.14 10.57
CA VAL A 42 -14.83 -8.71 10.92
C VAL A 42 -15.90 -9.26 9.97
N GLY A 43 -15.54 -10.16 9.05
CA GLY A 43 -16.46 -10.91 8.20
C GLY A 43 -16.81 -10.23 6.87
N ASN A 44 -16.14 -9.16 6.45
CA ASN A 44 -16.36 -8.55 5.13
C ASN A 44 -15.71 -9.39 4.01
N LYS A 45 -16.35 -9.41 2.82
CA LYS A 45 -15.75 -9.97 1.61
C LYS A 45 -14.77 -8.95 1.05
N CYS A 46 -13.48 -9.13 1.34
CA CYS A 46 -12.43 -8.17 1.01
C CYS A 46 -11.39 -8.83 0.10
N THR A 47 -11.28 -8.33 -1.13
CA THR A 47 -10.33 -8.78 -2.16
C THR A 47 -9.21 -7.74 -2.29
N TYR A 48 -7.96 -8.19 -2.27
CA TYR A 48 -6.79 -7.33 -2.37
C TYR A 48 -5.96 -7.69 -3.59
N VAL A 49 -5.89 -6.76 -4.56
CA VAL A 49 -5.13 -6.94 -5.79
C VAL A 49 -4.05 -5.87 -5.97
N CYS A 50 -2.98 -6.24 -6.64
CA CYS A 50 -1.90 -5.35 -7.05
C CYS A 50 -1.27 -5.87 -8.34
N ALA A 51 -0.35 -5.12 -8.93
CA ALA A 51 0.43 -5.54 -10.09
C ALA A 51 1.78 -4.87 -10.10
N SER A 52 2.72 -5.35 -10.92
CA SER A 52 3.93 -4.60 -11.27
C SER A 52 3.62 -3.59 -12.36
N ASP A 53 4.01 -2.33 -12.18
CA ASP A 53 4.03 -1.32 -13.23
C ASP A 53 5.24 -1.59 -14.14
N ALA A 54 4.96 -2.01 -15.37
CA ALA A 54 5.93 -2.60 -16.27
C ALA A 54 6.48 -1.66 -17.34
N HIS A 55 5.72 -0.63 -17.73
CA HIS A 55 5.99 0.13 -18.93
C HIS A 55 6.80 1.40 -18.68
N GLY A 56 7.32 1.94 -19.76
CA GLY A 56 8.00 3.23 -19.74
C GLY A 56 9.49 3.17 -20.03
N THR A 57 10.02 4.34 -20.25
CA THR A 57 11.41 4.57 -20.67
C THR A 57 12.47 4.06 -19.68
N PRO A 58 12.30 4.15 -18.33
CA PRO A 58 13.31 3.64 -17.40
C PRO A 58 13.53 2.13 -17.48
N VAL A 59 12.49 1.34 -17.75
CA VAL A 59 12.62 -0.12 -17.95
C VAL A 59 13.37 -0.40 -19.26
N MET A 60 13.02 0.33 -20.33
CA MET A 60 13.69 0.22 -21.63
C MET A 60 15.18 0.55 -21.53
N LEU A 61 15.55 1.63 -20.82
CA LEU A 61 16.95 1.99 -20.62
C LEU A 61 17.70 0.92 -19.84
N ARG A 62 17.13 0.45 -18.76
CA ARG A 62 17.75 -0.61 -17.95
C ARG A 62 17.97 -1.88 -18.76
N ALA A 63 16.99 -2.28 -19.56
CA ALA A 63 17.09 -3.41 -20.45
C ALA A 63 18.24 -3.24 -21.46
N ARG A 64 18.36 -2.05 -22.05
CA ARG A 64 19.46 -1.71 -22.94
C ARG A 64 20.83 -1.77 -22.24
N ASP A 65 20.92 -1.19 -21.04
CA ASP A 65 22.19 -1.15 -20.28
C ASP A 65 22.62 -2.55 -19.84
N GLU A 66 21.68 -3.46 -19.56
CA GLU A 66 21.94 -4.86 -19.23
C GLU A 66 22.02 -5.77 -20.47
N GLY A 67 21.70 -5.28 -21.67
CA GLY A 67 21.74 -6.04 -22.93
C GLY A 67 20.70 -7.17 -23.00
N ILE A 68 19.53 -6.98 -22.40
CA ILE A 68 18.42 -7.96 -22.39
C ILE A 68 17.10 -7.30 -22.80
N GLU A 69 16.08 -8.10 -23.11
CA GLU A 69 14.77 -7.60 -23.46
C GLU A 69 14.06 -6.96 -22.25
N PRO A 70 13.27 -5.89 -22.43
CA PRO A 70 12.54 -5.21 -21.34
C PRO A 70 11.63 -6.14 -20.55
N GLU A 71 10.97 -7.12 -21.19
CA GLU A 71 10.09 -8.08 -20.59
C GLU A 71 10.82 -8.94 -19.53
N LYS A 72 12.11 -9.22 -19.75
CA LYS A 72 12.94 -9.95 -18.79
C LYS A 72 13.28 -9.15 -17.55
N ILE A 73 13.43 -7.82 -17.69
CA ILE A 73 13.56 -6.90 -16.54
C ILE A 73 12.29 -6.95 -15.70
N VAL A 74 11.15 -6.78 -16.36
CA VAL A 74 9.83 -6.78 -15.71
C VAL A 74 9.58 -8.08 -14.96
N GLU A 75 9.78 -9.23 -15.63
CA GLU A 75 9.53 -10.54 -15.01
C GLU A 75 10.44 -10.77 -13.79
N ARG A 76 11.73 -10.45 -13.91
CA ARG A 76 12.69 -10.56 -12.80
C ARG A 76 12.25 -9.75 -11.56
N TYR A 77 11.86 -8.47 -11.76
CA TYR A 77 11.41 -7.65 -10.64
C TYR A 77 10.04 -8.04 -10.13
N ARG A 78 9.12 -8.50 -11.00
CA ARG A 78 7.83 -9.03 -10.58
C ARG A 78 8.00 -10.22 -9.62
N GLU A 79 8.86 -11.18 -9.97
CA GLU A 79 9.18 -12.33 -9.10
C GLU A 79 9.85 -11.90 -7.79
N GLU A 80 10.79 -10.94 -7.85
CA GLU A 80 11.46 -10.40 -6.67
C GLU A 80 10.48 -9.70 -5.74
N HIS A 81 9.61 -8.82 -6.28
CA HIS A 81 8.57 -8.13 -5.51
C HIS A 81 7.61 -9.12 -4.84
N GLN A 82 7.11 -10.12 -5.57
CA GLN A 82 6.22 -11.14 -5.00
C GLN A 82 6.87 -11.90 -3.84
N ARG A 83 8.12 -12.31 -4.00
CA ARG A 83 8.89 -12.98 -2.94
C ARG A 83 9.04 -12.10 -1.70
N ASP A 84 9.42 -10.83 -1.90
CA ASP A 84 9.65 -9.89 -0.82
C ASP A 84 8.34 -9.56 -0.09
N PHE A 85 7.25 -9.31 -0.82
CA PHE A 85 5.93 -9.08 -0.23
C PHE A 85 5.43 -10.30 0.57
N ALA A 86 5.57 -11.50 0.03
CA ALA A 86 5.19 -12.73 0.74
C ALA A 86 6.00 -12.91 2.05
N ALA A 87 7.30 -12.59 2.02
CA ALA A 87 8.16 -12.66 3.20
C ALA A 87 7.77 -11.63 4.29
N PHE A 88 7.19 -10.49 3.90
CA PHE A 88 6.59 -9.52 4.83
C PHE A 88 5.13 -9.84 5.20
N HIS A 89 4.63 -11.02 4.85
CA HIS A 89 3.25 -11.49 5.09
C HIS A 89 2.17 -10.62 4.44
N ILE A 90 2.48 -9.94 3.34
CA ILE A 90 1.50 -9.19 2.55
C ILE A 90 0.73 -10.19 1.69
N GLY A 91 -0.58 -10.28 1.90
CA GLY A 91 -1.44 -11.30 1.32
C GLY A 91 -2.33 -10.77 0.20
N PHE A 92 -1.76 -10.56 -1.01
CA PHE A 92 -2.57 -10.29 -2.20
C PHE A 92 -3.38 -11.52 -2.61
N ASP A 93 -4.62 -11.32 -3.03
CA ASP A 93 -5.39 -12.35 -3.75
C ASP A 93 -4.89 -12.51 -5.18
N ASN A 94 -4.39 -11.40 -5.78
CA ASN A 94 -3.66 -11.43 -7.04
C ASN A 94 -2.58 -10.34 -7.08
N TYR A 95 -1.40 -10.71 -7.58
CA TYR A 95 -0.32 -9.79 -7.93
C TYR A 95 0.04 -10.04 -9.39
N HIS A 96 -0.33 -9.11 -10.27
CA HIS A 96 -0.25 -9.27 -11.72
C HIS A 96 0.84 -8.39 -12.36
N SER A 97 0.69 -8.01 -13.61
CA SER A 97 1.57 -7.10 -14.34
C SER A 97 0.75 -6.23 -15.28
N THR A 98 1.14 -4.96 -15.45
CA THR A 98 0.56 -4.12 -16.50
C THR A 98 0.99 -4.57 -17.90
N HIS A 99 2.08 -5.33 -18.03
CA HIS A 99 2.45 -5.98 -19.28
C HIS A 99 1.74 -7.35 -19.38
N SER A 100 0.43 -7.32 -19.64
CA SER A 100 -0.44 -8.50 -19.78
C SER A 100 -1.49 -8.28 -20.86
N ASP A 101 -2.08 -9.38 -21.34
CA ASP A 101 -3.14 -9.30 -22.35
C ASP A 101 -4.38 -8.60 -21.78
N GLU A 102 -4.77 -8.88 -20.55
CA GLU A 102 -5.90 -8.24 -19.87
C GLU A 102 -5.71 -6.73 -19.76
N ASN A 103 -4.50 -6.27 -19.43
CA ASN A 103 -4.23 -4.84 -19.34
C ASN A 103 -4.27 -4.16 -20.71
N ARG A 104 -3.73 -4.84 -21.74
CA ARG A 104 -3.78 -4.33 -23.12
C ARG A 104 -5.23 -4.20 -23.59
N GLU A 105 -6.05 -5.24 -23.46
CA GLU A 105 -7.44 -5.25 -23.88
C GLU A 105 -8.26 -4.17 -23.15
N LEU A 106 -8.05 -4.02 -21.84
CA LEU A 106 -8.73 -3.00 -21.04
C LEU A 106 -8.32 -1.57 -21.39
N VAL A 107 -7.01 -1.30 -21.60
CA VAL A 107 -6.57 0.06 -21.95
C VAL A 107 -7.02 0.45 -23.36
N GLU A 108 -7.04 -0.51 -24.31
CA GLU A 108 -7.56 -0.29 -25.65
C GLU A 108 -9.09 -0.03 -25.64
N ASP A 109 -9.86 -0.78 -24.83
CA ASP A 109 -11.30 -0.56 -24.65
C ASP A 109 -11.60 0.79 -23.99
N ILE A 110 -10.88 1.13 -22.90
CA ILE A 110 -11.00 2.44 -22.26
C ILE A 110 -10.70 3.55 -23.27
N TYR A 111 -9.59 3.46 -24.00
CA TYR A 111 -9.23 4.45 -25.01
C TYR A 111 -10.30 4.59 -26.10
N ALA A 112 -10.83 3.48 -26.61
CA ALA A 112 -11.89 3.50 -27.61
C ALA A 112 -13.15 4.24 -27.11
N LYS A 113 -13.58 3.99 -25.86
CA LYS A 113 -14.69 4.69 -25.22
C LYS A 113 -14.40 6.18 -25.02
N LEU A 114 -13.18 6.55 -24.63
CA LEU A 114 -12.80 7.96 -24.50
C LEU A 114 -12.84 8.69 -25.85
N VAL A 115 -12.41 8.03 -26.94
CA VAL A 115 -12.51 8.58 -28.30
C VAL A 115 -13.96 8.71 -28.76
N GLU A 116 -14.79 7.68 -28.56
CA GLU A 116 -16.22 7.71 -28.90
C GLU A 116 -16.96 8.84 -28.17
N ASN A 117 -16.56 9.15 -26.93
CA ASN A 117 -17.16 10.22 -26.12
C ASN A 117 -16.53 11.61 -26.37
N ASP A 118 -15.73 11.79 -27.43
CA ASP A 118 -15.03 13.05 -27.77
C ASP A 118 -14.14 13.58 -26.61
N LEU A 119 -13.50 12.69 -25.85
CA LEU A 119 -12.64 13.01 -24.71
C LEU A 119 -11.16 12.98 -25.02
N VAL A 120 -10.78 12.68 -26.28
CA VAL A 120 -9.39 12.67 -26.76
C VAL A 120 -9.23 13.66 -27.90
N GLU A 121 -8.18 14.46 -27.83
CA GLU A 121 -7.81 15.46 -28.85
C GLU A 121 -6.39 15.25 -29.33
N THR A 122 -6.17 15.39 -30.64
CA THR A 122 -4.82 15.39 -31.23
C THR A 122 -4.28 16.82 -31.29
N ARG A 123 -3.05 17.02 -30.81
CA ARG A 123 -2.35 18.31 -30.86
C ARG A 123 -0.91 18.11 -31.32
N THR A 124 -0.41 19.03 -32.14
CA THR A 124 1.01 19.10 -32.48
C THR A 124 1.76 19.85 -31.38
N ILE A 125 2.77 19.22 -30.81
CA ILE A 125 3.65 19.80 -29.78
C ILE A 125 5.11 19.78 -30.27
N LYS A 126 5.93 20.64 -29.67
CA LYS A 126 7.39 20.63 -29.91
C LYS A 126 8.05 19.80 -28.80
N GLN A 127 8.86 18.84 -29.22
CA GLN A 127 9.65 18.00 -28.31
C GLN A 127 11.13 17.99 -28.70
N ALA A 128 11.96 17.74 -27.69
CA ALA A 128 13.38 17.51 -27.88
C ALA A 128 13.61 16.18 -28.62
N PHE A 129 14.38 16.20 -29.69
CA PHE A 129 14.72 15.04 -30.50
C PHE A 129 16.25 14.87 -30.56
N ASP A 130 16.72 13.67 -30.25
CA ASP A 130 18.11 13.28 -30.40
C ASP A 130 18.34 12.72 -31.81
N GLU A 131 19.08 13.42 -32.64
CA GLU A 131 19.32 13.01 -34.03
C GLU A 131 20.26 11.80 -34.13
N GLU A 132 21.17 11.62 -33.16
CA GLU A 132 22.10 10.48 -33.12
C GLU A 132 21.40 9.21 -32.61
N ALA A 133 20.63 9.35 -31.54
CA ALA A 133 19.81 8.24 -31.02
C ALA A 133 18.56 7.96 -31.87
N GLY A 134 18.13 8.89 -32.72
CA GLY A 134 16.98 8.77 -33.60
C GLY A 134 15.64 8.74 -32.86
N MET A 135 15.53 9.43 -31.72
CA MET A 135 14.32 9.35 -30.88
C MET A 135 13.97 10.67 -30.20
N PHE A 136 12.68 10.84 -29.86
CA PHE A 136 12.23 11.90 -28.98
C PHE A 136 12.68 11.63 -27.56
N LEU A 137 13.05 12.68 -26.83
CA LEU A 137 13.61 12.60 -25.50
C LEU A 137 12.55 12.94 -24.44
N PRO A 138 12.16 12.01 -23.58
CA PRO A 138 11.45 12.33 -22.35
C PRO A 138 12.27 13.25 -21.44
N ASP A 139 11.61 13.99 -20.55
CA ASP A 139 12.22 14.98 -19.67
C ASP A 139 13.43 14.45 -18.89
N ARG A 140 13.39 13.19 -18.47
CA ARG A 140 14.48 12.52 -17.73
C ARG A 140 15.67 12.15 -18.60
N PHE A 141 15.55 12.26 -19.91
CA PHE A 141 16.65 12.00 -20.86
C PHE A 141 17.40 13.28 -21.24
N LEU A 142 16.96 14.41 -20.70
CA LEU A 142 17.61 15.70 -20.84
C LEU A 142 18.34 16.07 -19.55
N ARG A 143 19.56 16.52 -19.73
CA ARG A 143 20.35 17.15 -18.68
C ARG A 143 20.78 18.53 -19.14
N GLY A 144 20.90 19.46 -18.20
CA GLY A 144 21.32 20.81 -18.51
C GLY A 144 21.44 21.69 -17.30
N THR A 145 21.50 22.99 -17.52
CA THR A 145 21.63 23.99 -16.47
C THR A 145 20.26 24.54 -16.07
N CYS A 146 19.95 24.50 -14.78
CA CYS A 146 18.69 25.03 -14.23
C CYS A 146 18.50 26.52 -14.62
N PRO A 147 17.34 26.89 -15.20
CA PRO A 147 17.08 28.28 -15.60
C PRO A 147 16.94 29.22 -14.39
N VAL A 148 16.59 28.69 -13.20
CA VAL A 148 16.31 29.49 -11.99
C VAL A 148 17.57 29.72 -11.14
N CYS A 149 18.28 28.65 -10.76
CA CYS A 149 19.43 28.77 -9.85
C CYS A 149 20.81 28.60 -10.52
N GLY A 150 20.87 28.21 -11.81
CA GLY A 150 22.12 27.98 -12.51
C GLY A 150 22.89 26.72 -12.15
N ALA A 151 22.28 25.80 -11.37
CA ALA A 151 22.89 24.51 -11.08
C ALA A 151 23.02 23.68 -12.37
N GLU A 152 24.20 23.12 -12.60
CA GLU A 152 24.49 22.25 -13.74
C GLU A 152 23.93 20.84 -13.53
N ASP A 153 23.85 20.04 -14.58
CA ASP A 153 23.44 18.63 -14.58
C ASP A 153 22.06 18.38 -13.94
N GLN A 154 21.09 19.25 -14.24
CA GLN A 154 19.70 19.12 -13.79
C GLN A 154 18.83 18.44 -14.84
N TYR A 155 17.75 17.75 -14.41
CA TYR A 155 16.79 17.13 -15.32
C TYR A 155 15.98 18.13 -16.14
N GLY A 156 15.34 17.67 -17.21
CA GLY A 156 14.57 18.49 -18.12
C GLY A 156 13.31 19.13 -17.54
N ASP A 157 12.81 18.60 -16.45
CA ASP A 157 11.53 18.97 -15.80
C ASP A 157 11.69 19.63 -14.43
N ASN A 158 12.82 19.39 -13.73
CA ASN A 158 12.99 19.87 -12.37
C ASN A 158 14.47 20.02 -11.97
N CYS A 159 14.71 20.86 -10.98
CA CYS A 159 16.01 21.08 -10.38
C CYS A 159 16.14 20.36 -9.04
N GLU A 160 17.06 19.42 -8.93
CA GLU A 160 17.34 18.72 -7.65
C GLU A 160 17.99 19.63 -6.59
N SER A 161 18.63 20.74 -7.05
CA SER A 161 19.31 21.68 -6.16
C SER A 161 18.37 22.69 -5.49
N CYS A 162 17.46 23.31 -6.27
CA CYS A 162 16.57 24.37 -5.75
C CYS A 162 15.09 23.97 -5.72
N GLY A 163 14.71 22.80 -6.25
CA GLY A 163 13.33 22.32 -6.28
C GLY A 163 12.42 23.01 -7.30
N ALA A 164 12.97 23.88 -8.17
CA ALA A 164 12.19 24.55 -9.20
C ALA A 164 11.75 23.56 -10.29
N THR A 165 10.52 23.72 -10.78
CA THR A 165 9.99 23.04 -11.96
C THR A 165 10.00 23.98 -13.16
N TYR A 166 10.23 23.45 -14.34
CA TYR A 166 10.31 24.20 -15.60
C TYR A 166 10.03 23.26 -16.78
N SER A 167 9.73 23.83 -17.95
CA SER A 167 9.63 23.03 -19.17
C SER A 167 11.02 22.66 -19.70
N THR A 168 11.11 21.56 -20.44
CA THR A 168 12.37 21.15 -21.10
C THR A 168 12.96 22.23 -22.01
N SER A 169 12.12 23.10 -22.59
CA SER A 169 12.55 24.20 -23.43
C SER A 169 13.26 25.33 -22.66
N GLU A 170 13.00 25.45 -21.35
CA GLU A 170 13.63 26.48 -20.50
C GLU A 170 14.99 26.05 -19.96
N LEU A 171 15.28 24.73 -19.95
CA LEU A 171 16.56 24.19 -19.52
C LEU A 171 17.68 24.70 -20.43
N LYS A 172 18.73 25.26 -19.85
CA LYS A 172 19.89 25.80 -20.60
C LYS A 172 20.90 24.69 -20.85
N ASP A 173 21.68 24.85 -21.93
CA ASP A 173 22.76 23.92 -22.31
C ASP A 173 22.31 22.46 -22.31
N ARG A 174 21.14 22.22 -22.89
CA ARG A 174 20.47 20.89 -22.91
C ARG A 174 21.33 19.87 -23.65
N LYS A 175 21.46 18.69 -23.03
CA LYS A 175 22.13 17.53 -23.61
C LYS A 175 21.29 16.28 -23.44
N SER A 176 21.33 15.42 -24.45
CA SER A 176 20.80 14.06 -24.36
C SER A 176 21.71 13.20 -23.48
N ILE A 177 21.12 12.45 -22.53
CA ILE A 177 21.88 11.44 -21.78
C ILE A 177 22.25 10.21 -22.62
N LEU A 178 21.69 10.08 -23.82
CA LEU A 178 21.90 8.94 -24.71
C LEU A 178 23.13 9.09 -25.58
N SER A 179 23.35 10.30 -26.10
CA SER A 179 24.39 10.61 -27.10
C SER A 179 25.34 11.73 -26.67
N ASP A 180 25.06 12.43 -25.56
CA ASP A 180 25.72 13.67 -25.11
C ASP A 180 25.61 14.83 -26.12
N THR A 181 24.75 14.68 -27.15
CA THR A 181 24.51 15.73 -28.15
C THR A 181 23.47 16.74 -27.69
N THR A 182 23.47 17.93 -28.28
CA THR A 182 22.40 18.91 -28.07
C THR A 182 21.17 18.51 -28.89
N PRO A 183 20.01 18.24 -28.27
CA PRO A 183 18.82 17.85 -29.00
C PRO A 183 18.25 19.00 -29.82
N VAL A 184 17.63 18.66 -30.95
CA VAL A 184 16.86 19.59 -31.78
C VAL A 184 15.39 19.56 -31.42
N GLU A 185 14.65 20.64 -31.67
CA GLU A 185 13.18 20.60 -31.51
C GLU A 185 12.54 20.08 -32.81
N ARG A 186 11.63 19.11 -32.63
CA ARG A 186 10.80 18.59 -33.73
C ARG A 186 9.34 18.61 -33.31
N ASP A 187 8.47 18.82 -34.29
CA ASP A 187 7.03 18.72 -34.11
C ASP A 187 6.65 17.22 -34.00
N SER A 188 5.79 16.91 -33.03
CA SER A 188 5.18 15.59 -32.88
C SER A 188 3.69 15.76 -32.60
N GLU A 189 2.86 14.89 -33.17
CA GLU A 189 1.45 14.82 -32.86
C GLU A 189 1.25 13.97 -31.63
N HIS A 190 0.56 14.51 -30.63
CA HIS A 190 0.24 13.84 -29.38
C HIS A 190 -1.26 13.80 -29.12
N LEU A 191 -1.69 12.81 -28.38
CA LEU A 191 -3.06 12.60 -27.96
C LEU A 191 -3.25 13.09 -26.53
N PHE A 192 -4.23 13.96 -26.34
CA PHE A 192 -4.53 14.56 -25.04
C PHE A 192 -5.91 14.16 -24.55
N PHE A 193 -5.99 13.66 -23.31
CA PHE A 193 -7.25 13.46 -22.62
C PHE A 193 -7.76 14.79 -22.08
N ARG A 194 -9.02 15.11 -22.40
CA ARG A 194 -9.68 16.39 -22.06
C ARG A 194 -10.11 16.43 -20.59
N LEU A 195 -9.12 16.43 -19.67
CA LEU A 195 -9.34 16.40 -18.22
C LEU A 195 -10.18 17.60 -17.74
N GLY A 196 -10.02 18.76 -18.35
CA GLY A 196 -10.76 19.98 -18.01
C GLY A 196 -12.28 19.83 -18.08
N GLN A 197 -12.80 18.90 -18.88
CA GLN A 197 -14.26 18.64 -18.97
C GLN A 197 -14.85 17.99 -17.71
N PHE A 198 -14.02 17.43 -16.84
CA PHE A 198 -14.43 16.72 -15.62
C PHE A 198 -14.35 17.58 -14.36
N THR A 199 -14.04 18.87 -14.46
CA THR A 199 -13.80 19.76 -13.32
C THR A 199 -14.92 19.69 -12.28
N ASP A 200 -16.17 19.89 -12.68
CA ASP A 200 -17.31 19.92 -11.77
C ASP A 200 -17.55 18.56 -11.07
N ILE A 201 -17.47 17.47 -11.84
CA ILE A 201 -17.67 16.10 -11.34
C ILE A 201 -16.56 15.72 -10.34
N LEU A 202 -15.32 16.07 -10.67
CA LEU A 202 -14.18 15.80 -9.81
C LEU A 202 -14.23 16.64 -8.53
N GLN A 203 -14.62 17.90 -8.61
CA GLN A 203 -14.76 18.77 -7.45
C GLN A 203 -15.83 18.25 -6.49
N GLU A 204 -17.00 17.85 -7.00
CA GLU A 204 -18.04 17.22 -6.20
C GLU A 204 -17.54 15.92 -5.56
N TRP A 205 -16.93 15.03 -6.36
CA TRP A 205 -16.45 13.73 -5.88
C TRP A 205 -15.34 13.85 -4.84
N THR A 206 -14.37 14.74 -5.02
CA THR A 206 -13.26 14.93 -4.07
C THR A 206 -13.73 15.50 -2.72
N HIS A 207 -14.87 16.21 -2.68
CA HIS A 207 -15.47 16.76 -1.47
C HIS A 207 -16.57 15.88 -0.85
N SER A 208 -16.91 14.74 -1.46
CA SER A 208 -17.95 13.83 -0.96
C SER A 208 -17.53 12.94 0.23
N GLY A 209 -16.34 13.16 0.82
CA GLY A 209 -15.75 12.32 1.84
C GLY A 209 -14.94 11.15 1.28
N THR A 210 -14.66 11.14 -0.01
CA THR A 210 -13.80 10.16 -0.69
C THR A 210 -12.34 10.29 -0.29
N LEU A 211 -11.92 11.50 0.04
CA LEU A 211 -10.55 11.85 0.45
C LEU A 211 -10.52 12.34 1.90
N ASP A 212 -9.31 12.41 2.45
CA ASP A 212 -9.05 13.16 3.66
C ASP A 212 -9.24 14.67 3.40
N ASP A 213 -9.81 15.39 4.37
CA ASP A 213 -10.12 16.83 4.26
C ASP A 213 -8.90 17.70 3.90
N ALA A 214 -7.71 17.32 4.36
CA ALA A 214 -6.49 18.07 4.06
C ALA A 214 -6.08 17.91 2.60
N ILE A 215 -6.31 16.72 2.02
CA ILE A 215 -6.05 16.44 0.61
C ILE A 215 -7.07 17.16 -0.25
N SER A 216 -8.36 17.05 0.06
CA SER A 216 -9.43 17.74 -0.69
C SER A 216 -9.19 19.24 -0.80
N LYS A 217 -8.86 19.89 0.31
CA LYS A 217 -8.52 21.33 0.34
C LYS A 217 -7.29 21.68 -0.50
N LYS A 218 -6.29 20.80 -0.56
CA LYS A 218 -5.13 21.05 -1.38
C LYS A 218 -5.43 20.93 -2.87
N LEU A 219 -6.38 20.07 -3.25
CA LEU A 219 -6.83 19.93 -4.64
C LEU A 219 -7.59 21.18 -5.13
N ASP A 220 -8.18 21.98 -4.25
CA ASP A 220 -8.84 23.23 -4.63
C ASP A 220 -7.90 24.18 -5.38
N GLU A 221 -6.60 24.19 -5.06
CA GLU A 221 -5.59 24.97 -5.78
C GLU A 221 -5.50 24.59 -7.26
N TRP A 222 -5.69 23.29 -7.58
CA TRP A 222 -5.68 22.79 -8.96
C TRP A 222 -6.98 23.12 -9.70
N PHE A 223 -8.11 23.05 -9.03
CA PHE A 223 -9.40 23.46 -9.59
C PHE A 223 -9.43 24.95 -9.89
N ASP A 224 -8.93 25.79 -8.97
CA ASP A 224 -8.82 27.24 -9.14
C ASP A 224 -7.87 27.65 -10.28
N ALA A 225 -6.77 26.89 -10.48
CA ALA A 225 -5.83 27.09 -11.59
C ALA A 225 -6.39 26.62 -12.93
N GLY A 226 -7.43 25.78 -12.93
CA GLY A 226 -8.00 25.12 -14.11
C GLY A 226 -7.24 23.85 -14.49
N LEU A 227 -7.96 22.73 -14.54
CA LEU A 227 -7.37 21.44 -14.91
C LEU A 227 -6.92 21.46 -16.37
N GLN A 228 -5.66 21.08 -16.59
CA GLN A 228 -5.06 21.02 -17.92
C GLN A 228 -5.28 19.62 -18.52
N ASP A 229 -5.48 19.56 -19.84
CA ASP A 229 -5.56 18.30 -20.56
C ASP A 229 -4.28 17.51 -20.43
N TRP A 230 -4.41 16.20 -20.39
CA TRP A 230 -3.32 15.29 -20.10
C TRP A 230 -2.82 14.56 -21.34
N ASP A 231 -1.51 14.65 -21.63
CA ASP A 231 -0.87 13.90 -22.71
C ASP A 231 -0.82 12.40 -22.38
N ILE A 232 -1.56 11.60 -23.15
CA ILE A 232 -1.70 10.16 -22.98
C ILE A 232 -0.90 9.33 -23.97
N SER A 233 -0.06 9.97 -24.81
CA SER A 233 0.72 9.31 -25.84
C SER A 233 2.23 9.50 -25.67
N ARG A 234 3.00 8.57 -26.25
CA ARG A 234 4.47 8.67 -26.35
C ARG A 234 4.92 8.20 -27.70
N ASP A 235 6.00 8.84 -28.21
CA ASP A 235 6.65 8.49 -29.46
C ASP A 235 7.49 7.21 -29.35
N ALA A 236 7.65 6.49 -30.46
CA ALA A 236 8.62 5.42 -30.57
C ALA A 236 10.08 5.95 -30.50
N PRO A 237 11.05 5.17 -29.98
CA PRO A 237 10.87 3.88 -29.33
C PRO A 237 10.37 4.01 -27.87
N TYR A 238 9.40 3.20 -27.49
CA TYR A 238 8.85 3.19 -26.14
C TYR A 238 8.43 1.77 -25.76
N PHE A 239 8.71 1.35 -24.55
CA PHE A 239 8.24 0.08 -24.03
C PHE A 239 6.85 0.25 -23.40
N GLY A 240 5.84 -0.28 -24.07
CA GLY A 240 4.44 -0.15 -23.73
C GLY A 240 3.54 -0.67 -24.84
N PHE A 241 2.22 -0.49 -24.71
CA PHE A 241 1.26 -0.88 -25.75
C PHE A 241 1.08 0.24 -26.78
N ARG A 242 0.99 -0.16 -28.04
CA ARG A 242 0.69 0.79 -29.14
C ARG A 242 -0.76 1.27 -29.03
N ILE A 243 -0.96 2.55 -29.36
CA ILE A 243 -2.30 3.13 -29.43
C ILE A 243 -2.96 2.71 -30.76
N PRO A 244 -4.14 2.06 -30.70
CA PRO A 244 -4.87 1.65 -31.90
C PRO A 244 -5.12 2.82 -32.84
N GLY A 245 -4.95 2.60 -34.16
CA GLY A 245 -5.19 3.62 -35.17
C GLY A 245 -4.05 4.63 -35.37
N THR A 246 -2.93 4.47 -34.68
CA THR A 246 -1.72 5.29 -34.86
C THR A 246 -0.58 4.48 -35.47
N GLU A 247 0.40 5.13 -36.14
CA GLU A 247 1.54 4.43 -36.72
C GLU A 247 2.59 4.06 -35.67
N ASP A 248 3.05 5.05 -34.86
CA ASP A 248 4.17 4.90 -33.92
C ASP A 248 3.92 5.62 -32.58
N LYS A 249 2.69 5.51 -32.06
CA LYS A 249 2.36 6.05 -30.75
C LYS A 249 2.05 4.92 -29.76
N TYR A 250 2.45 5.14 -28.53
CA TYR A 250 2.29 4.23 -27.41
C TYR A 250 1.50 4.91 -26.30
N PHE A 251 0.73 4.13 -25.55
CA PHE A 251 0.09 4.66 -24.34
C PHE A 251 1.14 5.12 -23.34
N TYR A 252 0.96 6.32 -22.82
CA TYR A 252 1.77 6.80 -21.72
C TYR A 252 1.49 5.96 -20.46
N VAL A 253 2.56 5.60 -19.74
CA VAL A 253 2.48 4.72 -18.56
C VAL A 253 1.43 5.17 -17.53
N TRP A 254 1.17 6.46 -17.39
CA TRP A 254 0.17 6.96 -16.46
C TRP A 254 -1.28 6.75 -16.92
N LEU A 255 -1.54 6.40 -18.18
CA LEU A 255 -2.85 5.92 -18.59
C LEU A 255 -2.97 4.41 -18.36
N ASP A 256 -1.95 3.63 -18.72
CA ASP A 256 -2.05 2.17 -18.66
C ASP A 256 -1.76 1.59 -17.26
N ALA A 257 -0.92 2.23 -16.45
CA ALA A 257 -0.61 1.75 -15.11
C ALA A 257 -1.84 1.61 -14.20
N PRO A 258 -2.72 2.62 -14.04
CA PRO A 258 -3.88 2.44 -13.19
C PRO A 258 -4.91 1.44 -13.76
N VAL A 259 -4.90 1.16 -15.07
CA VAL A 259 -5.68 0.05 -15.66
C VAL A 259 -5.22 -1.30 -15.09
N GLY A 260 -3.97 -1.41 -14.65
CA GLY A 260 -3.44 -2.59 -13.97
C GLY A 260 -4.22 -3.02 -12.73
N TYR A 261 -4.94 -2.11 -12.07
CA TYR A 261 -5.86 -2.46 -10.98
C TYR A 261 -7.03 -3.31 -11.50
N LEU A 262 -7.61 -2.88 -12.62
CA LEU A 262 -8.71 -3.59 -13.29
C LEU A 262 -8.22 -4.92 -13.86
N ALA A 263 -7.08 -4.90 -14.55
CA ALA A 263 -6.48 -6.08 -15.17
C ALA A 263 -6.14 -7.16 -14.14
N SER A 264 -5.56 -6.76 -13.00
CA SER A 264 -5.28 -7.70 -11.91
C SER A 264 -6.55 -8.32 -11.34
N PHE A 265 -7.61 -7.54 -11.20
CA PHE A 265 -8.89 -8.05 -10.71
C PHE A 265 -9.59 -8.92 -11.76
N LEU A 266 -9.57 -8.53 -13.04
CA LEU A 266 -10.12 -9.34 -14.16
C LEU A 266 -9.44 -10.71 -14.22
N ASN A 267 -8.12 -10.74 -14.22
CA ASN A 267 -7.33 -11.98 -14.18
C ASN A 267 -7.65 -12.85 -12.95
N LEU A 268 -7.99 -12.26 -11.81
CA LEU A 268 -8.46 -13.00 -10.64
C LEU A 268 -9.87 -13.57 -10.85
N CYS A 269 -10.80 -12.81 -11.44
CA CYS A 269 -12.16 -13.25 -11.75
C CYS A 269 -12.17 -14.45 -12.70
N GLU A 270 -11.26 -14.52 -13.68
CA GLU A 270 -11.13 -15.66 -14.59
C GLU A 270 -10.76 -16.98 -13.88
N ARG A 271 -10.21 -16.91 -12.69
CA ARG A 271 -9.76 -18.04 -11.88
C ARG A 271 -10.62 -18.33 -10.66
N ARG A 272 -11.60 -17.46 -10.38
CA ARG A 272 -12.45 -17.53 -9.17
C ARG A 272 -13.92 -17.32 -9.53
N ASP A 273 -14.70 -18.37 -9.48
CA ASP A 273 -16.15 -18.37 -9.79
C ASP A 273 -17.00 -17.53 -8.80
N ASP A 274 -16.45 -17.13 -7.65
CA ASP A 274 -17.13 -16.33 -6.63
C ASP A 274 -16.91 -14.81 -6.78
N LEU A 275 -16.18 -14.39 -7.82
CA LEU A 275 -15.91 -12.99 -8.17
C LEU A 275 -16.42 -12.72 -9.58
N ASP A 276 -16.99 -11.54 -9.76
CA ASP A 276 -17.48 -11.05 -11.04
C ASP A 276 -16.97 -9.62 -11.27
N PHE A 277 -16.36 -9.36 -12.43
CA PHE A 277 -15.74 -8.08 -12.73
C PHE A 277 -16.75 -6.93 -12.77
N ASP A 278 -17.88 -7.15 -13.42
CA ASP A 278 -18.90 -6.10 -13.59
C ASP A 278 -19.58 -5.76 -12.25
N GLU A 279 -19.72 -6.75 -11.34
CA GLU A 279 -20.22 -6.49 -10.00
C GLU A 279 -19.41 -5.41 -9.25
N TYR A 280 -18.11 -5.26 -9.56
CA TYR A 280 -17.24 -4.28 -8.89
C TYR A 280 -17.02 -3.01 -9.69
N PHE A 281 -17.03 -3.07 -11.03
CA PHE A 281 -16.63 -1.93 -11.87
C PHE A 281 -17.76 -1.29 -12.68
N ALA A 282 -18.97 -1.88 -12.76
CA ALA A 282 -20.11 -1.21 -13.38
C ALA A 282 -20.39 0.15 -12.69
N ALA A 283 -20.85 1.13 -13.46
CA ALA A 283 -21.07 2.50 -12.97
C ALA A 283 -22.03 2.57 -11.76
N ASP A 284 -23.02 1.67 -11.70
CA ASP A 284 -24.02 1.55 -10.63
C ASP A 284 -23.66 0.51 -9.56
N SER A 285 -22.45 -0.01 -9.56
CA SER A 285 -21.98 -1.00 -8.57
C SER A 285 -22.09 -0.48 -7.14
N THR A 286 -22.57 -1.34 -6.25
CA THR A 286 -22.63 -1.10 -4.80
C THR A 286 -21.42 -1.66 -4.04
N ALA A 287 -20.51 -2.40 -4.71
CA ALA A 287 -19.24 -2.81 -4.13
C ALA A 287 -18.37 -1.58 -3.83
N GLU A 288 -17.47 -1.67 -2.88
CA GLU A 288 -16.62 -0.56 -2.48
C GLU A 288 -15.20 -0.75 -3.05
N LEU A 289 -14.66 0.29 -3.68
CA LEU A 289 -13.30 0.30 -4.25
C LEU A 289 -12.40 1.25 -3.46
N TYR A 290 -11.29 0.73 -2.94
CA TYR A 290 -10.33 1.46 -2.13
C TYR A 290 -8.94 1.45 -2.77
N HIS A 291 -8.37 2.64 -2.97
CA HIS A 291 -6.97 2.79 -3.39
C HIS A 291 -6.12 3.27 -2.22
N PHE A 292 -5.01 2.58 -1.94
CA PHE A 292 -3.96 3.04 -1.03
C PHE A 292 -2.78 3.50 -1.86
N ILE A 293 -2.27 4.73 -1.61
CA ILE A 293 -1.27 5.36 -2.45
C ILE A 293 -0.29 6.22 -1.64
N GLY A 294 0.89 6.46 -2.17
CA GLY A 294 1.80 7.51 -1.69
C GLY A 294 1.27 8.91 -2.01
N LYS A 295 1.61 9.89 -1.18
CA LYS A 295 1.19 11.30 -1.36
C LYS A 295 1.67 11.94 -2.65
N ASP A 296 2.72 11.39 -3.27
CA ASP A 296 3.31 11.86 -4.54
C ASP A 296 2.45 11.60 -5.77
N ILE A 297 1.55 10.62 -5.70
CA ILE A 297 0.66 10.25 -6.80
C ILE A 297 -0.81 10.59 -6.53
N VAL A 298 -1.08 11.45 -5.55
CA VAL A 298 -2.44 11.91 -5.22
C VAL A 298 -3.10 12.54 -6.44
N TYR A 299 -2.42 13.44 -7.15
CA TYR A 299 -2.97 14.09 -8.34
C TYR A 299 -3.52 13.08 -9.36
N PHE A 300 -2.75 12.02 -9.65
CA PHE A 300 -3.17 10.98 -10.59
C PHE A 300 -4.41 10.22 -10.15
N HIS A 301 -4.45 9.81 -8.89
CA HIS A 301 -5.53 8.96 -8.36
C HIS A 301 -6.78 9.74 -7.94
N THR A 302 -6.71 11.07 -7.88
CA THR A 302 -7.83 11.91 -7.45
C THR A 302 -8.39 12.82 -8.54
N LEU A 303 -7.64 13.04 -9.62
CA LEU A 303 -8.10 13.86 -10.74
C LEU A 303 -8.10 13.07 -12.05
N PHE A 304 -6.93 12.60 -12.50
CA PHE A 304 -6.81 11.93 -13.78
C PHE A 304 -7.55 10.57 -13.82
N TRP A 305 -7.22 9.66 -12.93
CA TRP A 305 -7.78 8.31 -12.92
C TRP A 305 -9.31 8.27 -12.75
N PRO A 306 -9.92 9.00 -11.82
CA PRO A 306 -11.38 9.06 -11.71
C PRO A 306 -12.06 9.66 -12.93
N ALA A 307 -11.44 10.63 -13.61
CA ALA A 307 -11.96 11.18 -14.86
C ALA A 307 -11.92 10.17 -16.01
N VAL A 308 -10.85 9.39 -16.12
CA VAL A 308 -10.73 8.30 -17.11
C VAL A 308 -11.80 7.24 -16.87
N LEU A 309 -12.00 6.82 -15.62
CA LEU A 309 -13.05 5.86 -15.25
C LEU A 309 -14.44 6.39 -15.61
N GLU A 310 -14.75 7.61 -15.21
CA GLU A 310 -16.03 8.27 -15.55
C GLU A 310 -16.24 8.35 -17.07
N GLY A 311 -15.21 8.81 -17.81
CA GLY A 311 -15.26 8.95 -19.27
C GLY A 311 -15.41 7.61 -20.01
N ALA A 312 -14.94 6.52 -19.41
CA ALA A 312 -15.08 5.17 -19.95
C ALA A 312 -16.30 4.39 -19.41
N GLY A 313 -17.13 5.03 -18.58
CA GLY A 313 -18.35 4.43 -18.04
C GLY A 313 -18.14 3.44 -16.89
N TYR A 314 -16.97 3.51 -16.23
CA TYR A 314 -16.67 2.74 -15.01
C TYR A 314 -16.97 3.57 -13.76
N ARG A 315 -17.20 2.88 -12.64
CA ARG A 315 -17.35 3.56 -11.34
C ARG A 315 -16.03 4.17 -10.85
N LYS A 316 -16.11 5.31 -10.18
CA LYS A 316 -15.00 5.92 -9.47
C LYS A 316 -14.70 5.18 -8.15
N PRO A 317 -13.48 5.29 -7.59
CA PRO A 317 -13.17 4.76 -6.27
C PRO A 317 -14.11 5.28 -5.18
N THR A 318 -14.44 4.43 -4.21
CA THR A 318 -15.19 4.81 -3.01
C THR A 318 -14.34 5.71 -2.13
N LYS A 319 -13.03 5.35 -1.99
CA LYS A 319 -12.05 6.16 -1.24
C LYS A 319 -10.66 6.00 -1.81
N VAL A 320 -9.89 7.07 -1.70
CA VAL A 320 -8.45 7.07 -1.94
C VAL A 320 -7.74 7.47 -0.65
N PHE A 321 -6.91 6.57 -0.15
CA PHE A 321 -6.14 6.74 1.07
C PHE A 321 -4.69 7.04 0.73
N ALA A 322 -4.22 8.24 1.07
CA ALA A 322 -2.84 8.62 0.86
C ALA A 322 -2.04 8.57 2.17
N HIS A 323 -0.74 8.30 2.05
CA HIS A 323 0.21 8.30 3.16
C HIS A 323 1.46 9.13 2.86
N GLY A 324 2.18 9.52 3.92
CA GLY A 324 3.48 10.21 3.82
C GLY A 324 4.63 9.25 3.48
N PHE A 325 5.83 9.83 3.31
CA PHE A 325 7.05 9.08 3.04
C PHE A 325 7.69 8.52 4.33
N LEU A 326 8.64 7.60 4.13
CA LEU A 326 9.50 7.12 5.18
C LEU A 326 10.82 7.89 5.20
N THR A 327 11.18 8.37 6.39
CA THR A 327 12.56 8.77 6.70
C THR A 327 13.23 7.73 7.60
N VAL A 328 14.55 7.69 7.60
CA VAL A 328 15.35 6.82 8.47
C VAL A 328 16.25 7.71 9.31
N ASN A 329 16.08 7.70 10.63
CA ASN A 329 16.77 8.59 11.56
C ASN A 329 16.69 10.07 11.11
N GLY A 330 15.51 10.53 10.70
CA GLY A 330 15.23 11.89 10.26
C GLY A 330 15.76 12.25 8.86
N GLN A 331 16.28 11.29 8.10
CA GLN A 331 16.83 11.53 6.77
C GLN A 331 16.05 10.78 5.69
N LYS A 332 15.89 11.41 4.51
CA LYS A 332 15.35 10.71 3.33
C LYS A 332 16.24 9.52 2.97
N MET A 333 15.61 8.41 2.58
CA MET A 333 16.35 7.26 2.06
C MET A 333 17.09 7.63 0.78
N SER A 334 18.37 7.28 0.72
CA SER A 334 19.23 7.54 -0.43
C SER A 334 20.32 6.47 -0.53
N LYS A 335 20.52 5.92 -1.72
CA LYS A 335 21.62 4.97 -1.98
C LYS A 335 23.00 5.63 -1.76
N SER A 336 23.16 6.88 -2.22
CA SER A 336 24.41 7.62 -2.09
C SER A 336 24.77 8.00 -0.65
N ARG A 337 23.77 8.09 0.24
CA ARG A 337 23.96 8.42 1.67
C ARG A 337 24.00 7.18 2.57
N GLY A 338 23.84 5.97 2.02
CA GLY A 338 23.82 4.73 2.81
C GLY A 338 22.57 4.55 3.70
N THR A 339 21.52 5.36 3.49
CA THR A 339 20.24 5.25 4.22
C THR A 339 19.21 4.40 3.48
N PHE A 340 19.58 3.82 2.34
CA PHE A 340 18.71 2.93 1.57
C PHE A 340 18.73 1.51 2.16
N VAL A 341 17.56 1.01 2.56
CA VAL A 341 17.39 -0.35 3.09
C VAL A 341 16.39 -1.08 2.18
N SER A 342 16.87 -2.11 1.45
CA SER A 342 15.98 -2.97 0.67
C SER A 342 15.18 -3.90 1.58
N ALA A 343 14.04 -4.41 1.07
CA ALA A 343 13.24 -5.43 1.75
C ALA A 343 14.08 -6.68 2.05
N ALA A 344 14.85 -7.16 1.07
CA ALA A 344 15.74 -8.31 1.25
C ALA A 344 16.79 -8.08 2.35
N ASN A 345 17.44 -6.90 2.37
CA ASN A 345 18.42 -6.58 3.42
C ASN A 345 17.79 -6.57 4.83
N TRP A 346 16.54 -6.10 4.96
CA TRP A 346 15.81 -6.20 6.23
C TRP A 346 15.58 -7.65 6.65
N LEU A 347 15.14 -8.48 5.73
CA LEU A 347 14.82 -9.90 5.98
C LEU A 347 16.05 -10.74 6.35
N ASP A 348 17.25 -10.36 5.87
CA ASP A 348 18.51 -11.03 6.24
C ASP A 348 18.88 -10.84 7.73
N HIS A 349 18.32 -9.81 8.39
CA HIS A 349 18.77 -9.43 9.72
C HIS A 349 17.65 -9.35 10.77
N LEU A 350 16.42 -9.10 10.38
CA LEU A 350 15.32 -8.77 11.28
C LEU A 350 14.02 -9.48 10.88
N ASP A 351 13.23 -9.80 11.90
CA ASP A 351 11.89 -10.36 11.71
C ASP A 351 10.96 -9.33 11.03
N PRO A 352 10.27 -9.68 9.94
CA PRO A 352 9.34 -8.79 9.23
C PRO A 352 8.19 -8.31 10.11
N GLU A 353 7.72 -9.11 11.08
CA GLU A 353 6.62 -8.72 11.97
C GLU A 353 7.00 -7.57 12.91
N CYS A 354 8.28 -7.44 13.27
CA CYS A 354 8.74 -6.29 14.03
C CYS A 354 8.58 -4.98 13.26
N LEU A 355 8.82 -4.99 11.93
CA LEU A 355 8.60 -3.82 11.07
C LEU A 355 7.11 -3.52 10.92
N ARG A 356 6.27 -4.55 10.71
CA ARG A 356 4.81 -4.43 10.65
C ARG A 356 4.28 -3.75 11.91
N TYR A 357 4.69 -4.23 13.09
CA TYR A 357 4.29 -3.65 14.36
C TYR A 357 4.76 -2.20 14.54
N TYR A 358 6.02 -1.93 14.20
CA TYR A 358 6.58 -0.60 14.30
C TYR A 358 5.85 0.42 13.42
N TYR A 359 5.58 0.04 12.15
CA TYR A 359 4.81 0.90 11.25
C TYR A 359 3.38 1.10 11.75
N ALA A 360 2.70 0.06 12.18
CA ALA A 360 1.38 0.18 12.79
C ALA A 360 1.39 1.14 14.00
N GLY A 361 2.45 1.13 14.80
CA GLY A 361 2.63 2.05 15.92
C GLY A 361 2.88 3.51 15.53
N LYS A 362 3.25 3.80 14.28
CA LYS A 362 3.55 5.14 13.75
C LYS A 362 2.48 5.69 12.81
N LEU A 363 1.80 4.80 12.07
CA LEU A 363 0.85 5.18 11.03
C LEU A 363 -0.40 5.87 11.59
N SER A 364 -0.75 6.96 10.94
CA SER A 364 -1.98 7.74 11.10
C SER A 364 -2.77 7.78 9.78
N PRO A 365 -4.02 8.25 9.75
CA PRO A 365 -4.77 8.41 8.50
C PRO A 365 -4.22 9.50 7.57
N GLY A 366 -3.38 10.41 8.08
CA GLY A 366 -2.87 11.57 7.32
C GLY A 366 -1.68 11.26 6.43
N ILE A 367 -1.17 12.34 5.80
CA ILE A 367 -0.05 12.30 4.84
C ILE A 367 1.30 12.71 5.45
N GLU A 368 1.39 12.74 6.78
CA GLU A 368 2.63 13.04 7.47
C GLU A 368 3.67 11.95 7.23
N ASP A 369 4.92 12.37 7.08
CA ASP A 369 6.04 11.45 6.96
C ASP A 369 6.25 10.71 8.28
N ILE A 370 6.55 9.42 8.20
CA ILE A 370 6.92 8.62 9.37
C ILE A 370 8.43 8.43 9.41
N ASP A 371 8.99 8.34 10.62
CA ASP A 371 10.42 8.12 10.82
C ASP A 371 10.71 6.76 11.44
N LEU A 372 11.54 5.98 10.78
CA LEU A 372 12.16 4.78 11.34
C LEU A 372 13.40 5.20 12.13
N ASN A 373 13.20 5.46 13.41
CA ASN A 373 14.31 5.60 14.35
C ASN A 373 14.68 4.21 14.90
N LEU A 374 15.92 3.78 14.68
CA LEU A 374 16.34 2.42 15.02
C LEU A 374 16.36 2.15 16.53
N ASP A 375 16.72 3.14 17.36
CA ASP A 375 16.70 2.97 18.81
C ASP A 375 15.26 2.83 19.34
N ASP A 376 14.31 3.64 18.82
CA ASP A 376 12.89 3.54 19.15
C ASP A 376 12.30 2.20 18.64
N PHE A 377 12.72 1.74 17.47
CA PHE A 377 12.34 0.44 16.92
C PHE A 377 12.73 -0.71 17.84
N ILE A 378 14.00 -0.73 18.28
CA ILE A 378 14.53 -1.76 19.20
C ILE A 378 13.79 -1.68 20.54
N ALA A 379 13.65 -0.49 21.09
CA ALA A 379 12.97 -0.28 22.36
C ALA A 379 11.50 -0.77 22.32
N LYS A 380 10.75 -0.41 21.28
CA LYS A 380 9.34 -0.82 21.11
C LYS A 380 9.19 -2.31 20.89
N SER A 381 9.99 -2.90 20.00
CA SER A 381 9.93 -4.34 19.74
C SER A 381 10.20 -5.15 21.01
N ASN A 382 11.21 -4.77 21.79
CA ASN A 382 11.53 -5.46 23.04
C ASN A 382 10.49 -5.21 24.15
N SER A 383 10.06 -3.97 24.34
CA SER A 383 9.13 -3.65 25.45
C SER A 383 7.74 -4.18 25.18
N ASP A 384 7.21 -3.95 23.99
CA ASP A 384 5.80 -4.23 23.69
C ASP A 384 5.59 -5.70 23.30
N LEU A 385 6.37 -6.23 22.34
CA LEU A 385 6.16 -7.60 21.86
C LEU A 385 6.70 -8.64 22.86
N VAL A 386 7.92 -8.48 23.33
CA VAL A 386 8.55 -9.43 24.25
C VAL A 386 8.13 -9.16 25.69
N GLY A 387 8.36 -7.95 26.16
CA GLY A 387 8.18 -7.56 27.57
C GLY A 387 6.73 -7.53 28.05
N LYS A 388 5.78 -7.25 27.16
CA LYS A 388 4.35 -7.21 27.51
C LYS A 388 3.60 -8.41 26.95
N LEU A 389 3.52 -8.57 25.62
CA LEU A 389 2.63 -9.51 24.96
C LEU A 389 3.04 -10.97 25.23
N VAL A 390 4.22 -11.38 24.81
CA VAL A 390 4.73 -12.76 24.99
C VAL A 390 4.87 -13.12 26.47
N ASN A 391 5.21 -12.14 27.30
CA ASN A 391 5.36 -12.32 28.74
C ASN A 391 4.07 -12.82 29.43
N ILE A 392 2.88 -12.37 28.99
CA ILE A 392 1.58 -12.84 29.51
C ILE A 392 1.47 -14.36 29.34
N ALA A 393 1.67 -14.85 28.11
CA ALA A 393 1.58 -16.28 27.80
C ALA A 393 2.66 -17.09 28.54
N SER A 394 3.91 -16.63 28.54
CA SER A 394 5.04 -17.35 29.14
C SER A 394 4.91 -17.52 30.66
N ARG A 395 4.29 -16.56 31.34
CA ARG A 395 4.05 -16.58 32.79
C ARG A 395 2.90 -17.50 33.22
N CYS A 396 2.03 -17.91 32.30
CA CYS A 396 0.84 -18.72 32.58
C CYS A 396 0.93 -20.14 32.03
N ALA A 397 1.40 -20.30 30.79
CA ALA A 397 1.34 -21.55 30.03
C ALA A 397 2.06 -22.71 30.73
N GLY A 398 3.26 -22.45 31.27
CA GLY A 398 4.06 -23.48 31.91
C GLY A 398 3.39 -24.13 33.11
N PHE A 399 2.55 -23.40 33.82
CA PHE A 399 1.75 -23.96 34.95
C PHE A 399 0.62 -24.86 34.44
N ILE A 400 -0.12 -24.39 33.44
CA ILE A 400 -1.23 -25.16 32.85
C ILE A 400 -0.74 -26.48 32.26
N VAL A 401 0.36 -26.45 31.48
CA VAL A 401 0.90 -27.68 30.87
C VAL A 401 1.42 -28.66 31.89
N ARG A 402 2.18 -28.21 32.88
CA ARG A 402 2.81 -29.12 33.86
C ARG A 402 1.90 -29.56 34.98
N GLY A 403 1.02 -28.66 35.43
CA GLY A 403 0.16 -28.93 36.62
C GLY A 403 -1.21 -29.46 36.28
N TYR A 404 -1.73 -29.20 35.06
CA TYR A 404 -3.14 -29.44 34.71
C TYR A 404 -3.31 -30.14 33.37
N GLU A 405 -2.28 -30.79 32.83
CA GLU A 405 -2.34 -31.54 31.57
C GLU A 405 -2.82 -30.68 30.39
N GLY A 406 -2.53 -29.38 30.40
CA GLY A 406 -3.03 -28.45 29.39
C GLY A 406 -4.49 -28.02 29.52
N LYS A 407 -5.18 -28.40 30.60
CA LYS A 407 -6.59 -28.08 30.82
C LYS A 407 -6.75 -26.76 31.57
N LEU A 408 -7.60 -25.91 31.04
CA LEU A 408 -8.00 -24.64 31.66
C LEU A 408 -9.06 -24.88 32.76
N ASP A 409 -9.27 -23.89 33.63
CA ASP A 409 -10.37 -23.90 34.60
C ASP A 409 -11.71 -23.74 33.87
N ALA A 410 -12.79 -24.30 34.42
CA ALA A 410 -14.16 -24.19 33.91
C ALA A 410 -14.77 -22.78 34.04
N LYS A 411 -14.09 -21.82 34.62
CA LYS A 411 -14.55 -20.43 34.82
C LYS A 411 -13.40 -19.44 34.88
N LEU A 412 -13.68 -18.21 34.52
CA LEU A 412 -12.76 -17.08 34.67
C LEU A 412 -12.75 -16.61 36.14
N GLU A 413 -11.57 -16.27 36.67
CA GLU A 413 -11.42 -15.73 38.02
C GLU A 413 -11.99 -14.32 38.14
N ARG A 414 -11.77 -13.47 37.11
CA ARG A 414 -12.24 -12.08 37.02
C ARG A 414 -13.00 -11.84 35.70
N PRO A 415 -14.28 -12.29 35.61
CA PRO A 415 -15.09 -12.10 34.40
C PRO A 415 -15.20 -10.63 33.96
N GLU A 416 -15.25 -9.70 34.92
CA GLU A 416 -15.33 -8.26 34.66
C GLU A 416 -14.07 -7.70 33.96
N LEU A 417 -12.90 -8.29 34.23
CA LEU A 417 -11.66 -7.93 33.53
C LEU A 417 -11.70 -8.45 32.08
N TYR A 418 -12.18 -9.68 31.90
CA TYR A 418 -12.36 -10.27 30.57
C TYR A 418 -13.34 -9.45 29.72
N THR A 419 -14.52 -9.12 30.29
CA THR A 419 -15.53 -8.28 29.61
C THR A 419 -14.97 -6.93 29.17
N ARG A 420 -14.15 -6.27 30.01
CA ARG A 420 -13.48 -5.01 29.64
C ARG A 420 -12.59 -5.17 28.41
N PHE A 421 -11.88 -6.29 28.30
CA PHE A 421 -11.06 -6.58 27.10
C PHE A 421 -11.96 -6.77 25.88
N VAL A 422 -13.03 -7.54 25.99
CA VAL A 422 -14.01 -7.76 24.91
C VAL A 422 -14.62 -6.44 24.45
N ASP A 423 -15.09 -5.59 25.37
CA ASP A 423 -15.76 -4.32 25.08
C ASP A 423 -14.80 -3.31 24.41
N SER A 424 -13.49 -3.38 24.70
CA SER A 424 -12.48 -2.55 24.05
C SER A 424 -12.38 -2.83 22.55
N GLY A 425 -12.85 -3.97 22.07
CA GLY A 425 -12.86 -4.38 20.67
C GLY A 425 -13.59 -3.41 19.75
N GLU A 426 -14.70 -2.83 20.17
CA GLU A 426 -15.46 -1.86 19.36
C GLU A 426 -14.65 -0.60 19.06
N LYS A 427 -13.92 -0.10 20.05
CA LYS A 427 -13.06 1.06 19.87
C LYS A 427 -11.82 0.74 19.04
N ILE A 428 -11.23 -0.43 19.23
CA ILE A 428 -10.08 -0.90 18.42
C ILE A 428 -10.51 -1.10 16.98
N ALA A 429 -11.68 -1.70 16.71
CA ALA A 429 -12.25 -1.87 15.38
C ALA A 429 -12.45 -0.52 14.68
N THR A 430 -12.99 0.48 15.39
CA THR A 430 -13.15 1.85 14.87
C THR A 430 -11.80 2.46 14.47
N HIS A 431 -10.74 2.24 15.25
CA HIS A 431 -9.41 2.73 14.93
C HIS A 431 -8.83 2.03 13.69
N TYR A 432 -9.01 0.70 13.54
CA TYR A 432 -8.58 -0.02 12.34
C TYR A 432 -9.33 0.46 11.10
N GLU A 433 -10.66 0.56 11.17
CA GLU A 433 -11.48 1.05 10.05
C GLU A 433 -11.01 2.43 9.56
N ARG A 434 -10.71 3.33 10.50
CA ARG A 434 -10.25 4.69 10.22
C ARG A 434 -8.74 4.80 9.94
N ARG A 435 -8.02 3.69 9.88
CA ARG A 435 -6.55 3.65 9.70
C ARG A 435 -5.78 4.41 10.80
N GLU A 436 -6.38 4.57 11.96
CA GLU A 436 -5.74 5.14 13.16
C GLU A 436 -4.90 4.09 13.89
N TYR A 437 -4.01 3.38 13.15
CA TYR A 437 -3.31 2.20 13.65
C TYR A 437 -2.50 2.50 14.92
N SER A 438 -1.84 3.65 15.00
CA SER A 438 -1.09 4.05 16.20
C SER A 438 -1.97 4.15 17.45
N ARG A 439 -3.24 4.55 17.30
CA ARG A 439 -4.20 4.57 18.39
C ARG A 439 -4.66 3.17 18.77
N ALA A 440 -4.89 2.30 17.77
CA ALA A 440 -5.21 0.89 18.01
C ALA A 440 -4.08 0.20 18.79
N MET A 441 -2.84 0.31 18.33
CA MET A 441 -1.67 -0.28 19.01
C MET A 441 -1.52 0.22 20.45
N ARG A 442 -1.70 1.51 20.69
CA ARG A 442 -1.64 2.08 22.03
C ARG A 442 -2.70 1.48 22.97
N LEU A 443 -3.94 1.34 22.48
CA LEU A 443 -5.02 0.77 23.27
C LEU A 443 -4.78 -0.72 23.57
N ILE A 444 -4.33 -1.49 22.58
CA ILE A 444 -4.00 -2.91 22.75
C ILE A 444 -2.86 -3.08 23.78
N MET A 445 -1.82 -2.25 23.72
CA MET A 445 -0.71 -2.31 24.69
C MET A 445 -1.12 -1.87 26.10
N GLN A 446 -2.08 -0.96 26.23
CA GLN A 446 -2.69 -0.63 27.54
C GLN A 446 -3.46 -1.83 28.15
N LEU A 447 -4.14 -2.61 27.29
CA LEU A 447 -4.77 -3.86 27.75
C LEU A 447 -3.71 -4.90 28.15
N ALA A 448 -2.63 -5.03 27.39
CA ALA A 448 -1.51 -5.91 27.75
C ALA A 448 -0.86 -5.53 29.08
N ASP A 449 -0.73 -4.24 29.39
CA ASP A 449 -0.28 -3.76 30.70
C ASP A 449 -1.24 -4.20 31.82
N GLN A 450 -2.57 -4.10 31.63
CA GLN A 450 -3.57 -4.57 32.59
C GLN A 450 -3.50 -6.08 32.82
N ALA A 451 -3.27 -6.88 31.75
CA ALA A 451 -3.10 -8.32 31.89
C ALA A 451 -1.83 -8.66 32.70
N ASN A 452 -0.72 -8.00 32.42
CA ASN A 452 0.52 -8.18 33.19
C ASN A 452 0.36 -7.75 34.64
N GLN A 453 -0.32 -6.63 34.90
CA GLN A 453 -0.59 -6.16 36.26
C GLN A 453 -1.44 -7.19 37.04
N TYR A 454 -2.48 -7.75 36.42
CA TYR A 454 -3.28 -8.81 37.04
C TYR A 454 -2.42 -10.01 37.42
N ILE A 455 -1.53 -10.49 36.53
CA ILE A 455 -0.65 -11.62 36.79
C ILE A 455 0.36 -11.28 37.90
N ASP A 456 0.90 -10.05 37.92
CA ASP A 456 1.82 -9.58 38.95
C ASP A 456 1.15 -9.46 40.34
N GLU A 457 -0.13 -9.08 40.41
CA GLU A 457 -0.90 -9.04 41.65
C GLU A 457 -1.13 -10.45 42.19
N ARG A 458 -1.50 -11.41 41.32
CA ARG A 458 -1.84 -12.77 41.72
C ARG A 458 -0.63 -13.69 41.92
N LYS A 459 0.50 -13.41 41.26
CA LYS A 459 1.78 -14.11 41.39
C LYS A 459 1.66 -15.64 41.32
N PRO A 460 1.19 -16.24 40.21
CA PRO A 460 0.99 -17.70 40.13
C PRO A 460 2.25 -18.50 40.45
N TRP A 461 3.44 -17.96 40.22
CA TRP A 461 4.73 -18.58 40.61
C TRP A 461 4.98 -18.62 42.13
N VAL A 462 4.27 -17.82 42.91
CA VAL A 462 4.30 -17.89 44.38
C VAL A 462 3.27 -18.88 44.84
N LEU A 463 2.03 -18.79 44.32
CA LEU A 463 0.92 -19.74 44.64
C LEU A 463 1.33 -21.19 44.34
N ALA A 464 2.02 -21.43 43.22
CA ALA A 464 2.44 -22.79 42.81
C ALA A 464 3.47 -23.47 43.76
N LYS A 465 3.89 -22.80 44.83
CA LYS A 465 4.77 -23.39 45.86
C LYS A 465 4.01 -24.13 46.95
N ASP A 466 2.70 -23.97 46.99
CA ASP A 466 1.80 -24.61 47.98
C ASP A 466 0.69 -25.38 47.23
N ASP A 467 0.66 -26.68 47.42
CA ASP A 467 -0.34 -27.54 46.77
C ASP A 467 -1.79 -27.17 47.16
N ALA A 468 -1.99 -26.53 48.30
CA ALA A 468 -3.32 -26.07 48.75
C ALA A 468 -3.89 -24.94 47.83
N THR A 469 -3.03 -24.22 47.09
CA THR A 469 -3.41 -23.14 46.19
C THR A 469 -3.44 -23.57 44.73
N ALA A 470 -3.35 -24.85 44.40
CA ALA A 470 -3.32 -25.37 43.05
C ALA A 470 -4.52 -24.86 42.18
N ALA A 471 -5.75 -24.93 42.75
CA ALA A 471 -6.93 -24.41 42.03
C ALA A 471 -6.83 -22.90 41.68
N GLU A 472 -6.21 -22.11 42.58
CA GLU A 472 -5.99 -20.68 42.31
C GLU A 472 -4.96 -20.46 41.17
N VAL A 473 -3.89 -21.27 41.13
CA VAL A 473 -2.90 -21.21 40.04
C VAL A 473 -3.56 -21.49 38.70
N GLN A 474 -4.40 -22.52 38.62
CA GLN A 474 -5.15 -22.86 37.41
C GLN A 474 -6.06 -21.70 36.98
N ALA A 475 -6.86 -21.16 37.92
CA ALA A 475 -7.78 -20.05 37.65
C ALA A 475 -7.05 -18.79 37.14
N VAL A 476 -5.95 -18.39 37.81
CA VAL A 476 -5.14 -17.24 37.42
C VAL A 476 -4.54 -17.43 36.02
N CYS A 477 -3.97 -18.60 35.75
CA CYS A 477 -3.36 -18.89 34.46
C CYS A 477 -4.40 -19.00 33.33
N THR A 478 -5.58 -19.57 33.62
CA THR A 478 -6.73 -19.58 32.69
C THR A 478 -7.14 -18.16 32.31
N GLN A 479 -7.30 -17.27 33.28
CA GLN A 479 -7.61 -15.86 33.05
C GLN A 479 -6.52 -15.20 32.18
N GLY A 480 -5.23 -15.36 32.52
CA GLY A 480 -4.10 -14.78 31.79
C GLY A 480 -4.05 -15.23 30.33
N LEU A 481 -4.27 -16.53 30.05
CA LEU A 481 -4.28 -17.07 28.69
C LEU A 481 -5.48 -16.58 27.86
N ASN A 482 -6.64 -16.40 28.49
CA ASN A 482 -7.80 -15.81 27.84
C ASN A 482 -7.59 -14.33 27.48
N LEU A 483 -6.97 -13.54 28.36
CA LEU A 483 -6.60 -12.15 28.05
C LEU A 483 -5.58 -12.10 26.92
N PHE A 484 -4.58 -12.99 26.92
CA PHE A 484 -3.61 -13.12 25.82
C PHE A 484 -4.29 -13.46 24.49
N ARG A 485 -5.25 -14.39 24.48
CA ARG A 485 -6.00 -14.73 23.26
C ARG A 485 -6.72 -13.52 22.67
N ILE A 486 -7.42 -12.72 23.49
CA ILE A 486 -8.09 -11.51 23.01
C ILE A 486 -7.10 -10.53 22.39
N LEU A 487 -5.93 -10.31 23.04
CA LEU A 487 -4.88 -9.46 22.50
C LEU A 487 -4.36 -9.96 21.14
N MET A 488 -4.23 -11.29 20.99
CA MET A 488 -3.82 -11.87 19.70
C MET A 488 -4.89 -11.69 18.62
N ILE A 489 -6.17 -11.82 18.94
CA ILE A 489 -7.27 -11.51 18.00
C ILE A 489 -7.14 -10.06 17.50
N TYR A 490 -6.91 -9.12 18.40
CA TYR A 490 -6.74 -7.71 18.03
C TYR A 490 -5.47 -7.41 17.24
N LEU A 491 -4.41 -8.20 17.44
CA LEU A 491 -3.13 -8.03 16.74
C LEU A 491 -3.02 -8.88 15.47
N THR A 492 -3.93 -9.81 15.21
CA THR A 492 -3.91 -10.65 13.99
C THR A 492 -3.73 -9.85 12.70
N PRO A 493 -4.36 -8.67 12.51
CA PRO A 493 -4.12 -7.88 11.31
C PRO A 493 -2.67 -7.39 11.16
N VAL A 494 -2.00 -7.12 12.27
CA VAL A 494 -0.64 -6.56 12.30
C VAL A 494 0.44 -7.63 12.36
N LEU A 495 0.21 -8.69 13.13
CA LEU A 495 1.16 -9.77 13.45
C LEU A 495 0.61 -11.15 13.02
N PRO A 496 0.39 -11.40 11.73
CA PRO A 496 -0.28 -12.61 11.26
C PRO A 496 0.48 -13.90 11.60
N ALA A 497 1.81 -13.94 11.49
CA ALA A 497 2.59 -15.14 11.81
C ALA A 497 2.65 -15.41 13.31
N MET A 498 2.70 -14.36 14.14
CA MET A 498 2.59 -14.52 15.59
C MET A 498 1.19 -15.02 15.99
N ALA A 499 0.13 -14.53 15.32
CA ALA A 499 -1.23 -14.98 15.52
C ALA A 499 -1.40 -16.47 15.17
N GLU A 500 -0.85 -16.93 14.04
CA GLU A 500 -0.84 -18.35 13.67
C GLU A 500 -0.16 -19.22 14.74
N LYS A 501 1.00 -18.80 15.22
CA LYS A 501 1.70 -19.49 16.32
C LYS A 501 0.87 -19.50 17.61
N ALA A 502 0.19 -18.39 17.92
CA ALA A 502 -0.67 -18.28 19.09
C ALA A 502 -1.91 -19.18 18.97
N ALA A 503 -2.53 -19.29 17.79
CA ALA A 503 -3.65 -20.18 17.53
C ALA A 503 -3.28 -21.64 17.77
N VAL A 504 -2.12 -22.09 17.27
CA VAL A 504 -1.59 -23.43 17.51
C VAL A 504 -1.29 -23.65 19.00
N PHE A 505 -0.64 -22.68 19.65
CA PHE A 505 -0.28 -22.73 21.06
C PHE A 505 -1.52 -22.83 21.98
N LEU A 506 -2.58 -22.06 21.70
CA LEU A 506 -3.82 -22.03 22.47
C LEU A 506 -4.80 -23.15 22.05
N ASN A 507 -4.52 -23.86 20.95
CA ASN A 507 -5.47 -24.76 20.30
C ASN A 507 -6.83 -24.07 20.07
N ALA A 508 -6.81 -22.81 19.58
CA ALA A 508 -7.99 -21.98 19.41
C ALA A 508 -7.80 -20.99 18.26
N ASP A 509 -8.87 -20.67 17.55
CA ASP A 509 -8.85 -19.64 16.52
C ASP A 509 -8.67 -18.25 17.13
N VAL A 510 -7.84 -17.43 16.45
CA VAL A 510 -7.61 -16.01 16.76
C VAL A 510 -7.83 -15.12 15.52
N SER A 511 -8.33 -15.69 14.42
CA SER A 511 -8.53 -14.96 13.16
C SER A 511 -9.89 -14.26 13.08
N ASP A 512 -10.91 -14.79 13.76
CA ASP A 512 -12.24 -14.21 13.81
C ASP A 512 -12.35 -13.17 14.92
N TRP A 513 -12.63 -11.92 14.52
CA TRP A 513 -12.81 -10.81 15.45
C TRP A 513 -13.92 -11.02 16.46
N HIS A 514 -14.99 -11.70 16.06
CA HIS A 514 -16.17 -11.91 16.91
C HIS A 514 -15.92 -12.98 17.99
N SER A 515 -14.99 -13.90 17.75
CA SER A 515 -14.63 -14.95 18.71
C SER A 515 -13.99 -14.41 20.00
N ARG A 516 -13.68 -13.11 20.08
CA ARG A 516 -13.17 -12.47 21.31
C ARG A 516 -14.11 -12.56 22.50
N SER A 517 -15.42 -12.73 22.25
CA SER A 517 -16.43 -12.91 23.30
C SER A 517 -16.43 -14.31 23.93
N ASP A 518 -15.82 -15.29 23.27
CA ASP A 518 -15.87 -16.68 23.65
C ASP A 518 -14.63 -17.06 24.48
N ALA A 519 -14.81 -17.19 25.80
CA ALA A 519 -13.71 -17.60 26.66
C ALA A 519 -13.34 -19.08 26.45
N LEU A 520 -12.03 -19.36 26.50
CA LEU A 520 -11.51 -20.72 26.55
C LEU A 520 -11.64 -21.24 28.01
N LEU A 521 -12.45 -22.27 28.22
CA LEU A 521 -12.71 -22.84 29.53
C LEU A 521 -12.59 -24.37 29.50
#